data_9e3c3a2142b06ed2abbe98436b59f559
#
_entry.id   9e3c3a2142b06ed2abbe98436b59f559
#
_cell.length_a   1.000
_cell.length_b   1.000
_cell.length_c   1.000
_cell.angle_alpha   90.00
_cell.angle_beta   90.00
_cell.angle_gamma   90.00
#
_symmetry.space_group_name_H-M   'P 1'
#
loop_
_entity.id
_entity.type
_entity.pdbx_description
1 polymer ?
#
loop_
_entity_poly.entity_id
_entity_poly.type
_entity_poly.pdbx_seq_one_letter_code
_entity_poly.pdbx_strand_id
1 'polypeptide(L)'
;GDVYKRQDEGGFAPSLHSNDQAIEILLNSIEKAGYNVGSDVSLALDVAASSFFKDGKYHLKIDGSILDTNEMIGFYEDLIRQYPIVSVEDGLDENDWEGWTKMNKILGSKIQIVGDDLTVTNPQKLQKAIDHQSMNAILIKLNQIGTVSETIKAIKLAKSNGMNYIISHRSGETEDTFISDLSVAMGGGQIKTGSVCRSDRTAKYNRLLRIEEQIKNARLKDNLNFIK
;
A
#
# COMPACT_ATOMS: atom_id res chain seq x y z
N GLY A 1 -18.95 -16.98 -1.95
CA GLY A 1 -17.62 -17.17 -2.53
C GLY A 1 -16.90 -18.32 -1.88
N ASP A 2 -16.09 -18.99 -2.65
CA ASP A 2 -15.40 -20.22 -2.27
C ASP A 2 -14.31 -19.88 -1.20
N VAL A 3 -14.50 -20.34 0.01
CA VAL A 3 -13.59 -20.08 1.16
C VAL A 3 -12.16 -20.55 0.87
N TYR A 4 -12.00 -21.57 0.05
CA TYR A 4 -10.70 -22.13 -0.34
C TYR A 4 -9.83 -21.24 -1.22
N LYS A 5 -10.39 -20.16 -1.77
CA LYS A 5 -9.67 -19.18 -2.62
C LYS A 5 -9.27 -17.90 -1.89
N ARG A 6 -9.44 -17.84 -0.57
CA ARG A 6 -9.00 -16.69 0.23
C ARG A 6 -7.57 -16.89 0.70
N GLN A 7 -6.78 -15.84 0.59
CA GLN A 7 -5.40 -15.77 1.08
C GLN A 7 -5.35 -15.51 2.60
N ASP A 8 -4.16 -15.53 3.15
CA ASP A 8 -3.90 -15.26 4.57
C ASP A 8 -4.41 -13.88 5.03
N GLU A 9 -4.43 -12.89 4.16
CA GLU A 9 -4.99 -11.56 4.43
C GLU A 9 -6.52 -11.48 4.25
N GLY A 10 -7.18 -12.61 4.04
CA GLY A 10 -8.63 -12.74 3.89
C GLY A 10 -9.16 -12.34 2.51
N GLY A 11 -8.30 -11.93 1.60
CA GLY A 11 -8.64 -11.56 0.22
C GLY A 11 -8.86 -12.77 -0.69
N PHE A 12 -9.41 -12.52 -1.87
CA PHE A 12 -9.55 -13.53 -2.92
C PHE A 12 -8.27 -13.63 -3.76
N ALA A 13 -7.89 -14.85 -4.14
CA ALA A 13 -6.77 -15.12 -5.04
C ALA A 13 -7.22 -16.08 -6.15
N PRO A 14 -8.09 -15.65 -7.08
CA PRO A 14 -8.53 -16.47 -8.20
C PRO A 14 -7.42 -16.64 -9.22
N SER A 15 -7.50 -17.71 -10.02
CA SER A 15 -6.68 -17.82 -11.22
C SER A 15 -7.22 -16.88 -12.30
N LEU A 16 -6.39 -15.96 -12.75
CA LEU A 16 -6.74 -14.93 -13.74
C LEU A 16 -5.88 -15.10 -15.00
N HIS A 17 -6.34 -14.53 -16.11
CA HIS A 17 -5.68 -14.62 -17.41
C HIS A 17 -4.81 -13.40 -17.73
N SER A 18 -5.02 -12.29 -17.02
CA SER A 18 -4.20 -11.05 -17.12
C SER A 18 -4.21 -10.28 -15.82
N ASN A 19 -3.27 -9.35 -15.67
CA ASN A 19 -3.24 -8.41 -14.55
C ASN A 19 -4.45 -7.46 -14.58
N ASP A 20 -4.82 -6.98 -15.76
CA ASP A 20 -5.98 -6.09 -15.95
C ASP A 20 -7.29 -6.74 -15.52
N GLN A 21 -7.44 -8.06 -15.72
CA GLN A 21 -8.63 -8.78 -15.29
C GLN A 21 -8.89 -8.66 -13.78
N ALA A 22 -7.84 -8.61 -12.96
CA ALA A 22 -8.00 -8.39 -11.52
C ALA A 22 -8.60 -7.00 -11.23
N ILE A 23 -8.09 -5.99 -11.92
CA ILE A 23 -8.55 -4.60 -11.81
C ILE A 23 -10.02 -4.51 -12.24
N GLU A 24 -10.36 -5.03 -13.42
CA GLU A 24 -11.72 -5.00 -13.96
C GLU A 24 -12.75 -5.70 -13.07
N ILE A 25 -12.38 -6.85 -12.47
CA ILE A 25 -13.25 -7.55 -11.52
C ILE A 25 -13.52 -6.68 -10.29
N LEU A 26 -12.50 -5.98 -9.77
CA LEU A 26 -12.65 -5.08 -8.62
C LEU A 26 -13.54 -3.89 -8.98
N LEU A 27 -13.32 -3.24 -10.12
CA LEU A 27 -14.14 -2.10 -10.57
C LEU A 27 -15.60 -2.51 -10.73
N ASN A 28 -15.87 -3.60 -11.42
CA ASN A 28 -17.22 -4.15 -11.55
C ASN A 28 -17.86 -4.49 -10.18
N SER A 29 -17.06 -4.95 -9.23
CA SER A 29 -17.55 -5.27 -7.88
C SER A 29 -17.92 -4.02 -7.09
N ILE A 30 -17.15 -2.95 -7.21
CA ILE A 30 -17.41 -1.64 -6.61
C ILE A 30 -18.73 -1.08 -7.14
N GLU A 31 -18.92 -1.07 -8.46
CA GLU A 31 -20.15 -0.58 -9.10
C GLU A 31 -21.38 -1.41 -8.71
N LYS A 32 -21.26 -2.75 -8.71
CA LYS A 32 -22.35 -3.65 -8.29
C LYS A 32 -22.70 -3.49 -6.80
N ALA A 33 -21.76 -3.03 -5.98
CA ALA A 33 -22.01 -2.70 -4.59
C ALA A 33 -22.68 -1.32 -4.41
N GLY A 34 -22.89 -0.56 -5.48
CA GLY A 34 -23.56 0.74 -5.47
C GLY A 34 -22.62 1.93 -5.16
N TYR A 35 -21.30 1.74 -5.29
CA TYR A 35 -20.31 2.79 -5.08
C TYR A 35 -19.75 3.31 -6.41
N ASN A 36 -19.29 4.56 -6.39
CA ASN A 36 -18.67 5.19 -7.55
C ASN A 36 -17.16 4.92 -7.55
N VAL A 37 -16.69 4.37 -8.66
CA VAL A 37 -15.26 4.13 -8.88
C VAL A 37 -14.51 5.46 -8.94
N GLY A 38 -13.40 5.55 -8.22
CA GLY A 38 -12.52 6.72 -8.19
C GLY A 38 -12.93 7.82 -7.20
N SER A 39 -14.23 7.96 -6.89
CA SER A 39 -14.70 8.93 -5.89
C SER A 39 -14.98 8.31 -4.52
N ASP A 40 -15.69 7.18 -4.49
CA ASP A 40 -16.00 6.50 -3.24
C ASP A 40 -14.96 5.43 -2.91
N VAL A 41 -14.49 4.72 -3.95
CA VAL A 41 -13.50 3.65 -3.84
C VAL A 41 -12.49 3.78 -4.97
N SER A 42 -11.20 3.83 -4.62
CA SER A 42 -10.08 3.81 -5.55
C SER A 42 -9.22 2.56 -5.33
N LEU A 43 -8.31 2.28 -6.26
CA LEU A 43 -7.43 1.12 -6.19
C LEU A 43 -6.04 1.50 -5.69
N ALA A 44 -5.48 0.64 -4.85
CA ALA A 44 -4.09 0.67 -4.43
C ALA A 44 -3.45 -0.69 -4.75
N LEU A 45 -2.28 -0.67 -5.36
CA LEU A 45 -1.54 -1.87 -5.73
C LEU A 45 -0.39 -2.10 -4.75
N ASP A 46 -0.27 -3.31 -4.24
CA ASP A 46 0.96 -3.86 -3.67
C ASP A 46 1.56 -4.82 -4.67
N VAL A 47 2.61 -4.39 -5.35
CA VAL A 47 3.20 -5.13 -6.48
C VAL A 47 4.23 -6.15 -6.01
N ALA A 48 4.90 -5.88 -4.89
CA ALA A 48 5.99 -6.69 -4.36
C ALA A 48 7.00 -7.10 -5.46
N ALA A 49 7.46 -6.12 -6.24
CA ALA A 49 8.19 -6.32 -7.49
C ALA A 49 9.50 -7.09 -7.31
N SER A 50 10.16 -7.02 -6.15
CA SER A 50 11.34 -7.82 -5.84
C SER A 50 11.09 -9.33 -5.96
N SER A 51 9.84 -9.78 -5.78
CA SER A 51 9.48 -11.21 -5.84
C SER A 51 9.56 -11.82 -7.26
N PHE A 52 9.54 -10.99 -8.28
CA PHE A 52 9.67 -11.40 -9.69
C PHE A 52 10.79 -10.65 -10.44
N PHE A 53 11.66 -9.97 -9.70
CA PHE A 53 12.88 -9.36 -10.24
C PHE A 53 14.00 -10.39 -10.31
N LYS A 54 14.58 -10.59 -11.48
CA LYS A 54 15.66 -11.53 -11.71
C LYS A 54 16.55 -11.06 -12.86
N ASP A 55 17.86 -11.21 -12.71
CA ASP A 55 18.86 -10.88 -13.74
C ASP A 55 18.69 -9.45 -14.30
N GLY A 56 18.35 -8.48 -13.41
CA GLY A 56 18.16 -7.08 -13.76
C GLY A 56 16.85 -6.76 -14.46
N LYS A 57 15.86 -7.67 -14.45
CA LYS A 57 14.58 -7.50 -15.14
C LYS A 57 13.40 -8.03 -14.32
N TYR A 58 12.23 -7.50 -14.59
CA TYR A 58 10.95 -7.90 -14.01
C TYR A 58 10.24 -8.91 -14.91
N HIS A 59 9.99 -10.11 -14.39
CA HIS A 59 9.38 -11.23 -15.13
C HIS A 59 7.90 -11.35 -14.77
N LEU A 60 7.01 -10.74 -15.55
CA LEU A 60 5.57 -10.80 -15.34
C LEU A 60 5.04 -12.17 -15.80
N LYS A 61 4.65 -13.01 -14.84
CA LYS A 61 4.35 -14.44 -15.10
C LYS A 61 3.09 -14.67 -15.94
N ILE A 62 2.09 -13.77 -15.86
CA ILE A 62 0.78 -14.02 -16.47
C ILE A 62 0.84 -13.78 -17.98
N ASP A 63 1.43 -12.68 -18.43
CA ASP A 63 1.55 -12.32 -19.84
C ASP A 63 2.91 -12.68 -20.46
N GLY A 64 3.86 -13.14 -19.64
CA GLY A 64 5.20 -13.53 -20.07
C GLY A 64 6.12 -12.36 -20.40
N SER A 65 5.74 -11.15 -20.11
CA SER A 65 6.56 -9.95 -20.36
C SER A 65 7.79 -9.93 -19.48
N ILE A 66 8.92 -9.46 -20.03
CA ILE A 66 10.19 -9.25 -19.34
C ILE A 66 10.56 -7.79 -19.52
N LEU A 67 10.46 -7.01 -18.45
CA LEU A 67 10.59 -5.56 -18.48
C LEU A 67 11.86 -5.11 -17.77
N ASP A 68 12.52 -4.08 -18.28
CA ASP A 68 13.49 -3.33 -17.50
C ASP A 68 12.81 -2.30 -16.58
N THR A 69 13.60 -1.58 -15.78
CA THR A 69 13.08 -0.56 -14.85
C THR A 69 12.27 0.52 -15.57
N ASN A 70 12.69 0.96 -16.76
CA ASN A 70 11.97 2.01 -17.47
C ASN A 70 10.67 1.51 -18.07
N GLU A 71 10.69 0.31 -18.61
CA GLU A 71 9.51 -0.36 -19.15
C GLU A 71 8.48 -0.65 -18.04
N MET A 72 8.96 -1.02 -16.84
CA MET A 72 8.09 -1.23 -15.68
C MET A 72 7.45 0.07 -15.20
N ILE A 73 8.17 1.19 -15.19
CA ILE A 73 7.60 2.50 -14.90
C ILE A 73 6.55 2.88 -15.96
N GLY A 74 6.83 2.67 -17.24
CA GLY A 74 5.88 2.89 -18.34
C GLY A 74 4.62 2.04 -18.21
N PHE A 75 4.75 0.80 -17.78
CA PHE A 75 3.62 -0.08 -17.47
C PHE A 75 2.70 0.54 -16.39
N TYR A 76 3.27 1.09 -15.30
CA TYR A 76 2.47 1.81 -14.31
C TYR A 76 1.83 3.09 -14.85
N GLU A 77 2.51 3.86 -15.71
CA GLU A 77 1.91 5.04 -16.34
C GLU A 77 0.66 4.67 -17.15
N ASP A 78 0.71 3.56 -17.88
CA ASP A 78 -0.41 3.06 -18.66
C ASP A 78 -1.57 2.60 -17.78
N LEU A 79 -1.30 1.87 -16.70
CA LEU A 79 -2.31 1.45 -15.73
C LEU A 79 -3.00 2.63 -15.05
N ILE A 80 -2.23 3.62 -14.58
CA ILE A 80 -2.76 4.81 -13.89
C ILE A 80 -3.60 5.68 -14.84
N ARG A 81 -3.25 5.70 -16.13
CA ARG A 81 -4.03 6.42 -17.14
C ARG A 81 -5.38 5.75 -17.41
N GLN A 82 -5.46 4.44 -17.31
CA GLN A 82 -6.64 3.65 -17.65
C GLN A 82 -7.56 3.40 -16.45
N TYR A 83 -7.00 3.31 -15.25
CA TYR A 83 -7.70 2.87 -14.05
C TYR A 83 -7.53 3.85 -12.88
N PRO A 84 -8.47 3.94 -11.94
CA PRO A 84 -8.41 4.83 -10.79
C PRO A 84 -7.45 4.32 -9.70
N ILE A 85 -6.20 4.10 -10.08
CA ILE A 85 -5.13 3.69 -9.18
C ILE A 85 -4.53 4.93 -8.53
N VAL A 86 -4.53 4.97 -7.20
CA VAL A 86 -4.07 6.12 -6.40
C VAL A 86 -2.78 5.83 -5.65
N SER A 87 -2.34 4.57 -5.62
CA SER A 87 -1.15 4.16 -4.86
C SER A 87 -0.50 2.92 -5.48
N VAL A 88 0.83 2.91 -5.54
CA VAL A 88 1.67 1.75 -5.89
C VAL A 88 2.68 1.53 -4.78
N GLU A 89 2.60 0.37 -4.14
CA GLU A 89 3.51 -0.10 -3.11
C GLU A 89 4.50 -1.10 -3.74
N ASP A 90 5.78 -0.94 -3.41
CA ASP A 90 6.90 -1.79 -3.86
C ASP A 90 6.88 -2.08 -5.36
N GLY A 91 6.73 -1.01 -6.14
CA GLY A 91 6.60 -1.08 -7.59
C GLY A 91 7.90 -1.47 -8.31
N LEU A 92 9.07 -1.41 -7.64
CA LEU A 92 10.38 -1.79 -8.17
C LEU A 92 11.15 -2.62 -7.14
N ASP A 93 12.25 -3.25 -7.57
CA ASP A 93 13.15 -3.99 -6.68
C ASP A 93 13.67 -3.11 -5.54
N GLU A 94 13.76 -3.66 -4.34
CA GLU A 94 14.17 -2.96 -3.11
C GLU A 94 15.59 -2.38 -3.15
N ASN A 95 16.40 -2.79 -4.12
CA ASN A 95 17.76 -2.30 -4.30
C ASN A 95 17.90 -1.30 -5.46
N ASP A 96 16.88 -1.10 -6.29
CA ASP A 96 16.89 -0.20 -7.45
C ASP A 96 16.58 1.26 -7.06
N TRP A 97 17.44 1.87 -6.23
CA TRP A 97 17.27 3.24 -5.73
C TRP A 97 17.15 4.30 -6.82
N GLU A 98 17.85 4.11 -7.94
CA GLU A 98 17.79 5.02 -9.09
C GLU A 98 16.43 4.90 -9.80
N GLY A 99 15.95 3.68 -9.99
CA GLY A 99 14.63 3.42 -10.54
C GLY A 99 13.52 4.00 -9.66
N TRP A 100 13.59 3.84 -8.35
CA TRP A 100 12.64 4.43 -7.40
C TRP A 100 12.61 5.96 -7.50
N THR A 101 13.77 6.61 -7.54
CA THR A 101 13.86 8.08 -7.72
C THR A 101 13.21 8.50 -9.03
N LYS A 102 13.46 7.76 -10.11
CA LYS A 102 12.86 8.02 -11.41
C LYS A 102 11.35 7.81 -11.40
N MET A 103 10.88 6.70 -10.82
CA MET A 103 9.45 6.40 -10.68
C MET A 103 8.72 7.50 -9.91
N ASN A 104 9.25 7.92 -8.76
CA ASN A 104 8.65 9.00 -7.97
C ASN A 104 8.65 10.33 -8.71
N LYS A 105 9.68 10.64 -9.47
CA LYS A 105 9.73 11.85 -10.31
C LYS A 105 8.64 11.87 -11.39
N ILE A 106 8.32 10.73 -11.99
CA ILE A 106 7.35 10.59 -13.08
C ILE A 106 5.92 10.48 -12.55
N LEU A 107 5.71 9.67 -11.51
CA LEU A 107 4.39 9.28 -11.03
C LEU A 107 4.00 9.94 -9.70
N GLY A 108 4.96 10.38 -8.89
CA GLY A 108 4.71 10.84 -7.53
C GLY A 108 3.85 12.09 -7.39
N SER A 109 3.66 12.86 -8.48
CA SER A 109 2.68 13.95 -8.53
C SER A 109 1.27 13.49 -8.90
N LYS A 110 1.10 12.23 -9.29
CA LYS A 110 -0.18 11.66 -9.74
C LYS A 110 -0.73 10.64 -8.75
N ILE A 111 0.16 9.87 -8.11
CA ILE A 111 -0.18 8.79 -7.18
C ILE A 111 0.77 8.74 -5.99
N GLN A 112 0.38 7.98 -4.99
CA GLN A 112 1.24 7.63 -3.86
C GLN A 112 2.22 6.53 -4.28
N ILE A 113 3.52 6.77 -4.08
CA ILE A 113 4.60 5.80 -4.26
C ILE A 113 5.05 5.35 -2.88
N VAL A 114 4.74 4.11 -2.52
CA VAL A 114 4.92 3.59 -1.17
C VAL A 114 6.11 2.64 -1.12
N GLY A 115 7.06 2.93 -0.23
CA GLY A 115 8.15 2.01 0.06
C GLY A 115 7.84 1.16 1.30
N ASP A 116 7.82 -0.16 1.12
CA ASP A 116 7.80 -1.17 2.19
C ASP A 116 9.20 -1.79 2.32
N ASP A 117 9.56 -2.72 1.46
CA ASP A 117 10.86 -3.42 1.49
C ASP A 117 12.05 -2.48 1.23
N LEU A 118 11.85 -1.41 0.47
CA LEU A 118 12.87 -0.37 0.26
C LEU A 118 13.37 0.22 1.58
N THR A 119 12.47 0.42 2.56
CA THR A 119 12.78 1.14 3.81
C THR A 119 12.64 0.33 5.07
N VAL A 120 11.85 -0.76 5.05
CA VAL A 120 11.59 -1.68 6.18
C VAL A 120 11.31 -0.97 7.51
N THR A 121 10.55 0.13 7.48
CA THR A 121 10.26 1.00 8.65
C THR A 121 11.52 1.57 9.32
N ASN A 122 12.69 1.49 8.69
CA ASN A 122 13.96 1.91 9.25
C ASN A 122 14.21 3.41 9.04
N PRO A 123 14.40 4.23 10.10
CA PRO A 123 14.60 5.68 9.97
C PRO A 123 15.81 6.07 9.13
N GLN A 124 16.88 5.27 9.09
CA GLN A 124 18.08 5.57 8.29
C GLN A 124 17.82 5.34 6.79
N LYS A 125 17.16 4.23 6.45
CA LYS A 125 16.72 3.97 5.07
C LYS A 125 15.68 4.99 4.61
N LEU A 126 14.76 5.37 5.50
CA LEU A 126 13.79 6.43 5.24
C LEU A 126 14.48 7.77 4.97
N GLN A 127 15.48 8.15 5.76
CA GLN A 127 16.25 9.37 5.51
C GLN A 127 16.91 9.33 4.13
N LYS A 128 17.52 8.19 3.77
CA LYS A 128 18.08 8.01 2.41
C LYS A 128 17.00 8.19 1.33
N ALA A 129 15.80 7.63 1.52
CA ALA A 129 14.72 7.78 0.55
C ALA A 129 14.23 9.23 0.43
N ILE A 130 14.22 9.98 1.52
CA ILE A 130 13.92 11.43 1.55
C ILE A 130 14.98 12.20 0.77
N ASP A 131 16.26 11.96 1.07
CA ASP A 131 17.39 12.67 0.46
C ASP A 131 17.45 12.46 -1.07
N HIS A 132 17.07 11.27 -1.54
CA HIS A 132 17.01 10.92 -2.96
C HIS A 132 15.65 11.19 -3.61
N GLN A 133 14.64 11.60 -2.84
CA GLN A 133 13.27 11.75 -3.33
C GLN A 133 12.74 10.47 -4.00
N SER A 134 13.05 9.30 -3.42
CA SER A 134 12.75 8.00 -4.03
C SER A 134 11.29 7.59 -3.91
N MET A 135 10.54 8.18 -2.98
CA MET A 135 9.13 7.86 -2.72
C MET A 135 8.45 9.05 -2.05
N ASN A 136 7.11 9.05 -1.98
CA ASN A 136 6.31 10.06 -1.29
C ASN A 136 5.46 9.51 -0.13
N ALA A 137 5.53 8.20 0.11
CA ALA A 137 4.87 7.52 1.23
C ALA A 137 5.68 6.34 1.74
N ILE A 138 5.51 5.99 3.02
CA ILE A 138 6.17 4.84 3.64
C ILE A 138 5.12 3.90 4.25
N LEU A 139 5.34 2.59 4.11
CA LEU A 139 4.62 1.58 4.87
C LEU A 139 5.28 1.39 6.24
N ILE A 140 4.48 1.34 7.29
CA ILE A 140 4.93 1.24 8.69
C ILE A 140 4.52 -0.11 9.25
N LYS A 141 5.50 -0.95 9.54
CA LYS A 141 5.34 -2.26 10.16
C LYS A 141 6.16 -2.32 11.45
N LEU A 142 5.49 -2.34 12.61
CA LEU A 142 6.16 -2.26 13.93
C LEU A 142 7.25 -3.31 14.12
N ASN A 143 7.00 -4.54 13.67
CA ASN A 143 7.94 -5.64 13.88
C ASN A 143 9.12 -5.68 12.90
N GLN A 144 9.13 -4.83 11.86
CA GLN A 144 10.32 -4.66 11.02
C GLN A 144 11.43 -3.90 11.75
N ILE A 145 11.07 -2.84 12.50
CA ILE A 145 12.03 -2.07 13.30
C ILE A 145 12.12 -2.59 14.75
N GLY A 146 11.04 -3.15 15.29
CA GLY A 146 11.05 -3.93 16.52
C GLY A 146 10.58 -3.20 17.78
N THR A 147 10.54 -1.86 17.82
CA THR A 147 10.04 -1.10 18.97
C THR A 147 9.03 -0.04 18.55
N VAL A 148 8.08 0.25 19.46
CA VAL A 148 7.10 1.34 19.25
C VAL A 148 7.80 2.70 19.15
N SER A 149 8.84 2.93 19.94
CA SER A 149 9.58 4.20 19.93
C SER A 149 10.27 4.46 18.60
N GLU A 150 10.91 3.47 18.02
CA GLU A 150 11.53 3.58 16.69
C GLU A 150 10.51 3.71 15.59
N THR A 151 9.37 2.98 15.68
CA THR A 151 8.24 3.13 14.78
C THR A 151 7.72 4.57 14.78
N ILE A 152 7.48 5.15 15.96
CA ILE A 152 7.05 6.55 16.09
C ILE A 152 8.12 7.52 15.54
N LYS A 153 9.40 7.21 15.70
CA LYS A 153 10.49 8.01 15.10
C LYS A 153 10.43 8.00 13.57
N ALA A 154 10.22 6.84 12.96
CA ALA A 154 10.04 6.74 11.50
C ALA A 154 8.81 7.52 11.02
N ILE A 155 7.67 7.40 11.70
CA ILE A 155 6.44 8.14 11.38
C ILE A 155 6.68 9.66 11.50
N LYS A 156 7.30 10.13 12.57
CA LYS A 156 7.61 11.56 12.76
C LYS A 156 8.55 12.07 11.67
N LEU A 157 9.54 11.28 11.27
CA LEU A 157 10.47 11.63 10.20
C LEU A 157 9.74 11.77 8.86
N ALA A 158 8.88 10.82 8.49
CA ALA A 158 8.03 10.90 7.30
C ALA A 158 7.16 12.18 7.32
N LYS A 159 6.43 12.38 8.43
CA LYS A 159 5.53 13.53 8.60
C LYS A 159 6.25 14.87 8.50
N SER A 160 7.43 15.03 9.11
CA SER A 160 8.21 16.28 9.07
C SER A 160 8.74 16.61 7.68
N ASN A 161 8.83 15.61 6.80
CA ASN A 161 9.24 15.77 5.40
C ASN A 161 8.06 15.77 4.41
N GLY A 162 6.83 15.90 4.91
CA GLY A 162 5.64 15.99 4.08
C GLY A 162 5.26 14.68 3.38
N MET A 163 5.83 13.55 3.81
CA MET A 163 5.50 12.23 3.28
C MET A 163 4.27 11.65 3.97
N ASN A 164 3.49 10.88 3.22
CA ASN A 164 2.43 10.06 3.77
C ASN A 164 3.01 8.82 4.47
N TYR A 165 2.20 8.20 5.33
CA TYR A 165 2.53 6.93 5.97
C TYR A 165 1.27 6.09 6.17
N ILE A 166 1.42 4.80 5.97
CA ILE A 166 0.35 3.81 6.10
C ILE A 166 0.74 2.85 7.22
N ILE A 167 -0.07 2.72 8.26
CA ILE A 167 0.13 1.71 9.29
C ILE A 167 -0.33 0.37 8.73
N SER A 168 0.53 -0.65 8.79
CA SER A 168 0.29 -1.92 8.12
C SER A 168 0.35 -3.10 9.08
N HIS A 169 -0.48 -4.10 8.76
CA HIS A 169 -0.40 -5.45 9.27
C HIS A 169 0.77 -6.23 8.62
N ARG A 170 0.86 -7.50 8.94
CA ARG A 170 1.71 -8.49 8.25
C ARG A 170 0.82 -9.59 7.64
N SER A 171 1.40 -10.38 6.69
CA SER A 171 0.70 -11.55 6.13
C SER A 171 0.40 -12.59 7.22
N GLY A 172 1.34 -12.84 8.15
CA GLY A 172 1.08 -13.56 9.39
C GLY A 172 0.64 -12.61 10.49
N GLU A 173 -0.59 -12.77 10.99
CA GLU A 173 -1.21 -11.89 11.98
C GLU A 173 -1.87 -12.66 13.13
N THR A 174 -2.18 -11.92 14.19
CA THR A 174 -3.01 -12.35 15.32
C THR A 174 -4.22 -11.43 15.45
N GLU A 175 -5.09 -11.69 16.43
CA GLU A 175 -6.22 -10.80 16.74
C GLU A 175 -5.83 -9.54 17.55
N ASP A 176 -4.53 -9.30 17.79
CA ASP A 176 -4.05 -8.06 18.40
C ASP A 176 -4.45 -6.84 17.57
N THR A 177 -4.87 -5.78 18.23
CA THR A 177 -5.45 -4.59 17.59
C THR A 177 -4.61 -3.32 17.71
N PHE A 178 -3.38 -3.44 18.21
CA PHE A 178 -2.53 -2.28 18.50
C PHE A 178 -2.32 -1.36 17.29
N ILE A 179 -2.22 -1.93 16.08
CA ILE A 179 -2.05 -1.13 14.86
C ILE A 179 -3.24 -0.21 14.56
N SER A 180 -4.44 -0.57 14.99
CA SER A 180 -5.63 0.31 14.86
C SER A 180 -5.52 1.52 15.77
N ASP A 181 -5.14 1.31 17.04
CA ASP A 181 -4.90 2.39 17.99
C ASP A 181 -3.76 3.30 17.52
N LEU A 182 -2.67 2.71 17.04
CA LEU A 182 -1.51 3.45 16.51
C LEU A 182 -1.91 4.30 15.28
N SER A 183 -2.69 3.74 14.37
CA SER A 183 -3.13 4.44 13.15
C SER A 183 -3.92 5.69 13.49
N VAL A 184 -4.87 5.61 14.41
CA VAL A 184 -5.67 6.75 14.86
C VAL A 184 -4.82 7.73 15.65
N ALA A 185 -4.00 7.26 16.60
CA ALA A 185 -3.17 8.10 17.46
C ALA A 185 -2.14 8.93 16.66
N MET A 186 -1.59 8.36 15.59
CA MET A 186 -0.62 9.07 14.76
C MET A 186 -1.27 10.01 13.74
N GLY A 187 -2.55 9.78 13.39
CA GLY A 187 -3.33 10.66 12.51
C GLY A 187 -2.90 10.64 11.06
N GLY A 188 -2.36 9.52 10.56
CA GLY A 188 -1.93 9.35 9.17
C GLY A 188 -3.11 9.28 8.19
N GLY A 189 -4.26 8.81 8.67
CA GLY A 189 -5.48 8.66 7.86
C GLY A 189 -5.48 7.40 7.00
N GLN A 190 -4.48 6.52 7.15
CA GLN A 190 -4.36 5.30 6.35
C GLN A 190 -3.97 4.10 7.22
N ILE A 191 -4.61 2.98 6.95
CA ILE A 191 -4.26 1.66 7.51
C ILE A 191 -4.40 0.61 6.42
N LYS A 192 -3.42 -0.31 6.31
CA LYS A 192 -3.47 -1.51 5.48
C LYS A 192 -3.60 -2.70 6.42
N THR A 193 -4.79 -3.33 6.48
CA THR A 193 -5.04 -4.37 7.50
C THR A 193 -5.87 -5.57 7.01
N GLY A 194 -5.77 -5.86 5.72
CA GLY A 194 -6.40 -7.03 5.10
C GLY A 194 -7.85 -6.83 4.72
N SER A 195 -8.47 -7.91 4.26
CA SER A 195 -9.89 -7.93 3.87
C SER A 195 -10.80 -8.06 5.10
N VAL A 196 -12.10 -7.86 4.90
CA VAL A 196 -13.15 -8.02 5.94
C VAL A 196 -13.50 -9.48 6.18
N CYS A 197 -12.51 -10.34 6.25
CA CYS A 197 -12.62 -11.77 6.49
C CYS A 197 -11.43 -12.23 7.35
N ARG A 198 -11.63 -13.31 8.14
CA ARG A 198 -10.72 -13.82 9.17
C ARG A 198 -10.66 -12.89 10.39
N SER A 199 -10.67 -13.49 11.59
CA SER A 199 -10.72 -12.74 12.85
C SER A 199 -9.47 -11.90 13.11
N ASP A 200 -8.30 -12.38 12.65
CA ASP A 200 -7.04 -11.65 12.71
C ASP A 200 -7.05 -10.32 11.90
N ARG A 201 -7.98 -10.17 10.95
CA ARG A 201 -8.20 -8.92 10.19
C ARG A 201 -9.38 -8.14 10.74
N THR A 202 -10.54 -8.79 10.90
CA THR A 202 -11.76 -8.11 11.36
C THR A 202 -11.64 -7.55 12.78
N ALA A 203 -10.78 -8.11 13.63
CA ALA A 203 -10.47 -7.53 14.94
C ALA A 203 -9.99 -6.08 14.85
N LYS A 204 -9.14 -5.73 13.85
CA LYS A 204 -8.64 -4.38 13.63
C LYS A 204 -9.75 -3.42 13.21
N TYR A 205 -10.62 -3.84 12.29
CA TYR A 205 -11.78 -3.05 11.87
C TYR A 205 -12.76 -2.82 13.04
N ASN A 206 -13.06 -3.88 13.80
CA ASN A 206 -13.90 -3.76 14.99
C ASN A 206 -13.28 -2.84 16.06
N ARG A 207 -11.95 -2.81 16.16
CA ARG A 207 -11.27 -1.86 17.05
C ARG A 207 -11.44 -0.42 16.58
N LEU A 208 -11.31 -0.16 15.27
CA LEU A 208 -11.56 1.17 14.70
C LEU A 208 -12.98 1.66 14.99
N LEU A 209 -13.99 0.80 14.83
CA LEU A 209 -15.39 1.13 15.18
C LEU A 209 -15.54 1.51 16.66
N ARG A 210 -14.91 0.74 17.57
CA ARG A 210 -14.94 1.07 19.01
C ARG A 210 -14.21 2.39 19.33
N ILE A 211 -13.13 2.71 18.60
CA ILE A 211 -12.45 3.99 18.76
C ILE A 211 -13.35 5.13 18.28
N GLU A 212 -14.05 4.95 17.16
CA GLU A 212 -15.01 5.92 16.62
C GLU A 212 -16.10 6.25 17.65
N GLU A 213 -16.68 5.23 18.33
CA GLU A 213 -17.65 5.42 19.40
C GLU A 213 -17.11 6.24 20.60
N GLN A 214 -15.82 6.10 20.89
CA GLN A 214 -15.17 6.79 22.02
C GLN A 214 -14.76 8.23 21.71
N ILE A 215 -14.49 8.55 20.46
CA ILE A 215 -14.02 9.87 20.03
C ILE A 215 -15.21 10.69 19.53
N LYS A 216 -15.54 11.78 20.24
CA LYS A 216 -16.59 12.70 19.78
C LYS A 216 -16.20 13.30 18.43
N ASN A 217 -17.13 13.23 17.46
CA ASN A 217 -16.95 13.73 16.10
C ASN A 217 -15.80 13.06 15.31
N ALA A 218 -15.51 11.80 15.63
CA ALA A 218 -14.63 11.01 14.78
C ALA A 218 -15.17 10.97 13.34
N ARG A 219 -14.28 11.14 12.38
CA ARG A 219 -14.61 11.05 10.95
C ARG A 219 -13.49 10.35 10.22
N LEU A 220 -13.85 9.58 9.19
CA LEU A 220 -12.89 9.17 8.19
C LEU A 220 -12.32 10.44 7.54
N LYS A 221 -11.04 10.47 7.25
CA LYS A 221 -10.39 11.62 6.61
C LYS A 221 -10.97 11.83 5.22
N ASP A 222 -11.77 12.90 5.05
CA ASP A 222 -12.58 13.15 3.85
C ASP A 222 -11.76 13.46 2.59
N ASN A 223 -10.51 13.88 2.74
CA ASN A 223 -9.63 14.15 1.62
C ASN A 223 -8.33 13.37 1.82
N LEU A 224 -8.30 12.19 1.26
CA LEU A 224 -7.05 11.51 1.00
C LEU A 224 -6.34 12.27 -0.15
N ASN A 225 -5.91 13.50 0.11
CA ASN A 225 -4.93 14.16 -0.73
C ASN A 225 -3.65 13.36 -0.63
N PHE A 226 -3.62 12.20 -1.30
CA PHE A 226 -2.42 11.39 -1.50
C PHE A 226 -1.40 12.17 -2.32
N ILE A 227 -1.88 13.18 -3.04
CA ILE A 227 -1.12 14.01 -3.96
C ILE A 227 -1.23 15.44 -3.44
N LYS A 228 -0.11 16.09 -3.22
CA LYS A 228 -0.02 17.52 -2.91
C LYS A 228 0.13 18.32 -4.19
#